data_bbcae145c19001dc248fa086f8bfc92f
#
_entry.id   bbcae145c19001dc248fa086f8bfc92f
#
_cell.length_a   1.000
_cell.length_b   1.000
_cell.length_c   1.000
_cell.angle_alpha   90.00
_cell.angle_beta   90.00
_cell.angle_gamma   90.00
#
_symmetry.space_group_name_H-M   'P 1'
#
loop_
_entity.id
_entity.type
_entity.pdbx_description
1 polymer ?
#
loop_
_entity_poly.entity_id
_entity_poly.type
_entity_poly.pdbx_seq_one_letter_code
_entity_poly.pdbx_strand_id
1 'polypeptide(L)'
;MRKIEYGGELFDMSSNRPFTGADQKLIPSDWQLYRSGRDALRAFARLADRKRILMPALCCSSMVLPFRQSGWEVAFYRLKPDLSADETDVSGKLRNDDVLLYMRYFGIRPFSDAFLESLRSSGRSILFLEDRTHDIWAERFDSGFRPDAVAASLRKWAALPEGGMLRTDLGTYPAETDTRYGDLRREAMEEKSCYLETGDERLNLDAREKYSHAEQLLNISAKPIRMASQYETLLCGLDFTAILEARRRNLRRLIEKLAPLIEDGIVHLMTGTPENSGLYLPILIDNRDSVQRELIRRRLYCPAAIWPEPPEASGVCSVSHYVTEHMLSVLCDQRYNETDMDYLADNLIDILKTGGNPA
;
A
#
# COMPACT_ATOMS: atom_id res chain seq x y z
N MET A 1 -26.00 13.07 -5.31
CA MET A 1 -26.62 11.72 -5.26
C MET A 1 -25.76 10.87 -4.35
N ARG A 2 -26.32 10.14 -3.39
CA ARG A 2 -25.54 9.30 -2.47
C ARG A 2 -24.97 8.11 -3.24
N LYS A 3 -23.69 7.81 -3.06
CA LYS A 3 -23.04 6.61 -3.64
C LYS A 3 -23.62 5.34 -3.04
N ILE A 4 -23.71 4.27 -3.81
CA ILE A 4 -24.20 2.96 -3.35
C ILE A 4 -23.30 2.41 -2.23
N GLU A 5 -21.99 2.60 -2.39
CA GLU A 5 -20.97 2.21 -1.40
C GLU A 5 -19.73 3.08 -1.48
N TYR A 6 -18.89 3.01 -0.44
CA TYR A 6 -17.58 3.68 -0.36
C TYR A 6 -16.49 2.64 -0.13
N GLY A 7 -15.35 2.80 -0.77
CA GLY A 7 -14.17 1.96 -0.55
C GLY A 7 -14.02 0.82 -1.53
N GLY A 8 -13.41 -0.26 -1.07
CA GLY A 8 -12.95 -1.32 -1.94
C GLY A 8 -11.75 -0.93 -2.79
N GLU A 9 -11.36 -1.77 -3.74
CA GLU A 9 -10.28 -1.45 -4.68
C GLU A 9 -10.61 -0.21 -5.52
N LEU A 10 -9.58 0.43 -6.07
CA LEU A 10 -9.75 1.49 -7.06
C LEU A 10 -10.19 0.85 -8.38
N PHE A 11 -11.49 0.77 -8.60
CA PHE A 11 -12.12 0.00 -9.69
C PHE A 11 -12.52 0.88 -10.88
N ASP A 12 -12.85 2.16 -10.65
CA ASP A 12 -13.36 3.02 -11.70
C ASP A 12 -12.22 3.70 -12.46
N MET A 13 -11.86 3.16 -13.62
CA MET A 13 -10.85 3.77 -14.49
C MET A 13 -11.27 5.15 -14.99
N SER A 14 -12.57 5.46 -15.05
CA SER A 14 -13.07 6.80 -15.39
C SER A 14 -12.72 7.82 -14.31
N SER A 15 -12.54 7.37 -13.05
CA SER A 15 -12.09 8.24 -11.95
C SER A 15 -10.67 8.79 -12.16
N ASN A 16 -9.91 8.22 -13.08
CA ASN A 16 -8.60 8.75 -13.48
C ASN A 16 -8.71 9.96 -14.43
N ARG A 17 -9.84 10.15 -15.13
CA ARG A 17 -9.99 11.21 -16.16
C ARG A 17 -9.69 12.64 -15.66
N PRO A 18 -10.12 13.05 -14.45
CA PRO A 18 -9.76 14.38 -13.92
C PRO A 18 -8.25 14.54 -13.65
N PHE A 19 -7.51 13.43 -13.68
CA PHE A 19 -6.09 13.33 -13.33
C PHE A 19 -5.25 12.87 -14.54
N THR A 20 -5.67 13.20 -15.76
CA THR A 20 -4.93 12.91 -16.99
C THR A 20 -4.43 14.19 -17.64
N GLY A 21 -3.43 14.07 -18.50
CA GLY A 21 -2.90 15.17 -19.30
C GLY A 21 -1.75 15.95 -18.67
N ALA A 22 -1.01 15.34 -17.75
CA ALA A 22 0.19 15.95 -17.21
C ALA A 22 1.34 15.95 -18.22
N ASP A 23 1.97 17.10 -18.40
CA ASP A 23 3.24 17.23 -19.14
C ASP A 23 4.43 16.60 -18.37
N GLN A 24 4.24 16.28 -17.09
CA GLN A 24 5.29 15.74 -16.23
C GLN A 24 5.15 14.22 -16.06
N LYS A 25 6.09 13.50 -16.61
CA LYS A 25 6.26 12.06 -16.32
C LYS A 25 6.66 11.90 -14.85
N LEU A 26 5.76 11.37 -14.02
CA LEU A 26 6.11 11.01 -12.65
C LEU A 26 7.10 9.84 -12.61
N ILE A 27 7.02 8.97 -13.61
CA ILE A 27 7.85 7.76 -13.68
C ILE A 27 9.09 8.09 -14.51
N PRO A 28 10.25 8.22 -13.87
CA PRO A 28 11.52 8.41 -14.57
C PRO A 28 11.81 7.22 -15.50
N SER A 29 12.61 7.45 -16.54
CA SER A 29 12.91 6.44 -17.57
C SER A 29 13.74 5.25 -17.06
N ASP A 30 14.35 5.37 -15.89
CA ASP A 30 15.13 4.32 -15.22
C ASP A 30 14.27 3.33 -14.41
N TRP A 31 12.96 3.55 -14.32
CA TRP A 31 12.04 2.63 -13.67
C TRP A 31 11.58 1.53 -14.60
N GLN A 32 11.65 0.29 -14.10
CA GLN A 32 11.15 -0.90 -14.78
C GLN A 32 9.71 -1.16 -14.33
N LEU A 33 8.80 -1.36 -15.28
CA LEU A 33 7.37 -1.54 -15.02
C LEU A 33 6.99 -3.03 -15.07
N TYR A 34 6.29 -3.47 -14.04
CA TYR A 34 5.84 -4.85 -13.87
C TYR A 34 4.32 -4.90 -13.67
N ARG A 35 3.76 -6.06 -13.90
CA ARG A 35 2.33 -6.35 -13.70
C ARG A 35 1.85 -5.98 -12.30
N SER A 36 2.68 -6.21 -11.27
CA SER A 36 2.35 -5.94 -9.87
C SER A 36 3.59 -5.62 -9.03
N GLY A 37 3.39 -5.05 -7.83
CA GLY A 37 4.48 -4.89 -6.86
C GLY A 37 5.15 -6.21 -6.48
N ARG A 38 4.41 -7.34 -6.45
CA ARG A 38 4.98 -8.68 -6.24
C ARG A 38 5.93 -9.07 -7.38
N ASP A 39 5.59 -8.74 -8.62
CA ASP A 39 6.46 -9.02 -9.75
C ASP A 39 7.70 -8.14 -9.74
N ALA A 40 7.59 -6.89 -9.28
CA ALA A 40 8.74 -6.00 -9.04
C ALA A 40 9.70 -6.59 -7.99
N LEU A 41 9.16 -7.08 -6.86
CA LEU A 41 9.95 -7.76 -5.83
C LEU A 41 10.57 -9.08 -6.33
N ARG A 42 9.85 -9.86 -7.16
CA ARG A 42 10.41 -11.06 -7.80
C ARG A 42 11.58 -10.72 -8.74
N ALA A 43 11.44 -9.64 -9.53
CA ALA A 43 12.51 -9.18 -10.42
C ALA A 43 13.73 -8.78 -9.60
N PHE A 44 13.55 -8.00 -8.55
CA PHE A 44 14.63 -7.68 -7.63
C PHE A 44 15.30 -8.92 -7.04
N ALA A 45 14.52 -9.89 -6.54
CA ALA A 45 15.06 -11.13 -5.97
C ALA A 45 15.87 -11.97 -6.97
N ARG A 46 15.62 -11.82 -8.29
CA ARG A 46 16.40 -12.48 -9.36
C ARG A 46 17.66 -11.71 -9.72
N LEU A 47 17.66 -10.38 -9.56
CA LEU A 47 18.80 -9.52 -9.89
C LEU A 47 19.82 -9.43 -8.76
N ALA A 48 19.37 -9.47 -7.53
CA ALA A 48 20.18 -9.14 -6.35
C ALA A 48 21.28 -10.15 -5.99
N ASP A 49 21.27 -11.37 -6.57
CA ASP A 49 22.21 -12.46 -6.26
C ASP A 49 22.47 -12.60 -4.75
N ARG A 50 21.40 -12.63 -3.98
CA ARG A 50 21.39 -12.78 -2.51
C ARG A 50 20.50 -13.95 -2.13
N LYS A 51 20.59 -14.37 -0.85
CA LYS A 51 19.82 -15.52 -0.35
C LYS A 51 19.06 -15.24 0.95
N ARG A 52 19.24 -14.06 1.51
CA ARG A 52 18.57 -13.69 2.74
C ARG A 52 18.11 -12.24 2.70
N ILE A 53 16.92 -12.00 3.26
CA ILE A 53 16.33 -10.69 3.42
C ILE A 53 15.88 -10.49 4.87
N LEU A 54 16.21 -9.34 5.43
CA LEU A 54 15.69 -8.85 6.70
C LEU A 54 14.66 -7.76 6.41
N MET A 55 13.41 -7.96 6.83
CA MET A 55 12.28 -7.05 6.57
C MET A 55 11.49 -6.75 7.84
N PRO A 56 10.64 -5.69 7.86
CA PRO A 56 9.86 -5.37 9.05
C PRO A 56 8.83 -6.46 9.35
N ALA A 57 8.56 -6.72 10.64
CA ALA A 57 7.52 -7.68 11.04
C ALA A 57 6.11 -7.21 10.64
N LEU A 58 5.86 -5.90 10.59
CA LEU A 58 4.63 -5.33 10.04
C LEU A 58 4.71 -5.32 8.50
N CYS A 59 4.39 -6.43 7.88
CA CYS A 59 4.39 -6.57 6.42
C CYS A 59 3.26 -7.50 5.98
N CYS A 60 2.98 -7.56 4.69
CA CYS A 60 1.98 -8.49 4.16
C CYS A 60 2.64 -9.76 3.59
N SER A 61 1.90 -10.85 3.57
CA SER A 61 2.35 -12.11 2.94
C SER A 61 2.77 -11.90 1.48
N SER A 62 2.17 -10.93 0.78
CA SER A 62 2.54 -10.59 -0.60
C SER A 62 3.93 -9.95 -0.75
N MET A 63 4.52 -9.42 0.33
CA MET A 63 5.92 -8.97 0.37
C MET A 63 6.88 -10.13 0.65
N VAL A 64 6.46 -11.11 1.46
CA VAL A 64 7.25 -12.29 1.84
C VAL A 64 7.35 -13.30 0.68
N LEU A 65 6.22 -13.56 0.03
CA LEU A 65 6.06 -14.60 -0.98
C LEU A 65 7.09 -14.54 -2.14
N PRO A 66 7.42 -13.38 -2.74
CA PRO A 66 8.40 -13.29 -3.82
C PRO A 66 9.78 -13.83 -3.45
N PHE A 67 10.22 -13.57 -2.21
CA PHE A 67 11.51 -14.03 -1.71
C PHE A 67 11.49 -15.51 -1.37
N ARG A 68 10.43 -16.02 -0.71
CA ARG A 68 10.24 -17.46 -0.44
C ARG A 68 10.22 -18.28 -1.73
N GLN A 69 9.46 -17.84 -2.73
CA GLN A 69 9.40 -18.50 -4.04
C GLN A 69 10.75 -18.48 -4.79
N SER A 70 11.62 -17.53 -4.45
CA SER A 70 12.98 -17.44 -4.97
C SER A 70 14.00 -18.23 -4.14
N GLY A 71 13.56 -18.95 -3.09
CA GLY A 71 14.41 -19.76 -2.22
C GLY A 71 15.22 -18.95 -1.20
N TRP A 72 14.78 -17.75 -0.85
CA TRP A 72 15.47 -16.91 0.12
C TRP A 72 15.04 -17.24 1.56
N GLU A 73 15.97 -17.10 2.49
CA GLU A 73 15.67 -16.98 3.93
C GLU A 73 15.04 -15.62 4.18
N VAL A 74 13.88 -15.60 4.84
CA VAL A 74 13.21 -14.34 5.25
C VAL A 74 13.28 -14.26 6.76
N ALA A 75 13.83 -13.15 7.27
CA ALA A 75 13.90 -12.81 8.67
C ALA A 75 13.21 -11.46 8.92
N PHE A 76 12.77 -11.24 10.16
CA PHE A 76 11.98 -10.07 10.50
C PHE A 76 12.63 -9.26 11.62
N TYR A 77 12.57 -7.93 11.52
CA TYR A 77 12.95 -7.00 12.57
C TYR A 77 11.74 -6.31 13.20
N ARG A 78 11.92 -5.85 14.43
CA ARG A 78 10.89 -5.17 15.20
C ARG A 78 10.75 -3.70 14.82
N LEU A 79 9.54 -3.18 15.03
CA LEU A 79 9.22 -1.77 14.96
C LEU A 79 8.99 -1.20 16.37
N LYS A 80 9.17 0.11 16.49
CA LYS A 80 8.77 0.91 17.65
C LYS A 80 7.31 1.40 17.51
N PRO A 81 6.68 1.91 18.58
CA PRO A 81 5.29 2.38 18.52
C PRO A 81 5.01 3.48 17.48
N ASP A 82 6.01 4.28 17.13
CA ASP A 82 5.95 5.30 16.08
C ASP A 82 6.17 4.75 14.66
N LEU A 83 6.22 3.42 14.50
CA LEU A 83 6.53 2.69 13.27
C LEU A 83 7.96 2.90 12.74
N SER A 84 8.82 3.58 13.46
CA SER A 84 10.26 3.53 13.16
C SER A 84 10.81 2.13 13.47
N ALA A 85 11.89 1.76 12.80
CA ALA A 85 12.54 0.47 13.04
C ALA A 85 13.29 0.47 14.39
N ASP A 86 13.31 -0.67 15.05
CA ASP A 86 14.21 -0.93 16.17
C ASP A 86 15.64 -1.15 15.62
N GLU A 87 16.43 -0.08 15.55
CA GLU A 87 17.78 -0.08 14.97
C GLU A 87 18.71 -1.07 15.69
N THR A 88 18.50 -1.31 16.99
CA THR A 88 19.27 -2.29 17.77
C THR A 88 18.92 -3.72 17.31
N ASP A 89 17.64 -3.99 17.12
CA ASP A 89 17.18 -5.30 16.62
C ASP A 89 17.67 -5.56 15.19
N VAL A 90 17.61 -4.53 14.33
CA VAL A 90 18.16 -4.61 12.95
C VAL A 90 19.64 -4.91 12.98
N SER A 91 20.44 -4.15 13.75
CA SER A 91 21.90 -4.31 13.83
C SER A 91 22.29 -5.69 14.33
N GLY A 92 21.53 -6.25 15.29
CA GLY A 92 21.76 -7.59 15.85
C GLY A 92 21.39 -8.74 14.93
N LYS A 93 20.44 -8.53 14.00
CA LYS A 93 19.94 -9.58 13.09
C LYS A 93 20.56 -9.53 11.69
N LEU A 94 21.06 -8.37 11.29
CA LEU A 94 21.61 -8.15 9.96
C LEU A 94 22.96 -8.85 9.80
N ARG A 95 23.10 -9.65 8.73
CA ARG A 95 24.30 -10.42 8.39
C ARG A 95 25.01 -9.83 7.18
N ASN A 96 26.23 -10.28 6.92
CA ASN A 96 26.89 -9.98 5.64
C ASN A 96 26.09 -10.58 4.50
N ASP A 97 26.07 -9.91 3.35
CA ASP A 97 25.35 -10.30 2.12
C ASP A 97 23.81 -10.34 2.27
N ASP A 98 23.26 -9.72 3.31
CA ASP A 98 21.82 -9.55 3.46
C ASP A 98 21.26 -8.44 2.52
N VAL A 99 19.95 -8.55 2.27
CA VAL A 99 19.13 -7.44 1.85
C VAL A 99 18.39 -6.90 3.07
N LEU A 100 18.49 -5.60 3.32
CA LEU A 100 17.63 -4.89 4.26
C LEU A 100 16.47 -4.24 3.50
N LEU A 101 15.26 -4.83 3.65
CA LEU A 101 14.04 -4.21 3.16
C LEU A 101 13.44 -3.33 4.23
N TYR A 102 13.06 -2.12 3.86
CA TYR A 102 12.31 -1.22 4.71
C TYR A 102 11.18 -0.53 3.95
N MET A 103 10.15 -0.12 4.69
CA MET A 103 8.93 0.43 4.11
C MET A 103 8.59 1.77 4.77
N ARG A 104 8.15 2.74 3.96
CA ARG A 104 7.61 4.02 4.44
C ARG A 104 6.13 3.88 4.75
N TYR A 105 5.79 3.49 5.98
CA TYR A 105 4.39 3.37 6.39
C TYR A 105 3.69 4.72 6.35
N PHE A 106 2.79 4.91 5.39
CA PHE A 106 2.02 6.15 5.24
C PHE A 106 2.84 7.44 5.17
N GLY A 107 4.10 7.36 4.77
CA GLY A 107 5.05 8.48 4.73
C GLY A 107 6.06 8.52 5.86
N ILE A 108 5.88 7.73 6.92
CA ILE A 108 6.82 7.65 8.04
C ILE A 108 8.15 7.06 7.58
N ARG A 109 9.25 7.74 7.88
CA ARG A 109 10.60 7.23 7.64
C ARG A 109 10.96 6.19 8.71
N PRO A 110 11.24 4.93 8.33
CA PRO A 110 11.56 3.88 9.31
C PRO A 110 12.95 4.02 9.93
N PHE A 111 13.88 4.63 9.22
CA PHE A 111 15.28 4.82 9.64
C PHE A 111 15.73 6.26 9.43
N SER A 112 16.71 6.70 10.22
CA SER A 112 17.48 7.91 9.93
C SER A 112 18.49 7.64 8.80
N ASP A 113 18.78 8.66 7.99
CA ASP A 113 19.80 8.56 6.95
C ASP A 113 21.17 8.22 7.55
N ALA A 114 21.48 8.79 8.73
CA ALA A 114 22.73 8.52 9.45
C ALA A 114 22.88 7.02 9.82
N PHE A 115 21.80 6.36 10.24
CA PHE A 115 21.82 4.94 10.54
C PHE A 115 22.06 4.11 9.28
N LEU A 116 21.33 4.38 8.19
CA LEU A 116 21.50 3.66 6.93
C LEU A 116 22.91 3.84 6.35
N GLU A 117 23.48 5.06 6.41
CA GLU A 117 24.87 5.33 6.00
C GLU A 117 25.87 4.59 6.91
N SER A 118 25.63 4.50 8.21
CA SER A 118 26.48 3.73 9.12
C SER A 118 26.52 2.25 8.76
N LEU A 119 25.36 1.67 8.39
CA LEU A 119 25.27 0.28 7.92
C LEU A 119 26.01 0.10 6.59
N ARG A 120 25.88 1.03 5.64
CA ARG A 120 26.59 1.01 4.35
C ARG A 120 28.10 1.07 4.55
N SER A 121 28.55 1.84 5.51
CA SER A 121 29.99 2.03 5.84
C SER A 121 30.55 0.95 6.77
N SER A 122 29.72 0.01 7.23
CA SER A 122 30.11 -1.01 8.24
C SER A 122 31.08 -2.09 7.74
N GLY A 123 31.42 -2.09 6.46
CA GLY A 123 32.20 -3.14 5.78
C GLY A 123 31.42 -4.41 5.46
N ARG A 124 30.12 -4.44 5.76
CA ARG A 124 29.22 -5.53 5.34
C ARG A 124 28.70 -5.26 3.92
N SER A 125 28.56 -6.31 3.12
CA SER A 125 27.98 -6.22 1.77
C SER A 125 26.45 -6.26 1.87
N ILE A 126 25.80 -5.17 2.25
CA ILE A 126 24.35 -5.05 2.43
C ILE A 126 23.74 -4.36 1.21
N LEU A 127 22.64 -4.90 0.67
CA LEU A 127 21.78 -4.21 -0.28
C LEU A 127 20.56 -3.63 0.43
N PHE A 128 20.17 -2.41 0.07
CA PHE A 128 19.06 -1.68 0.64
C PHE A 128 17.90 -1.63 -0.37
N LEU A 129 16.78 -2.24 0.01
CA LEU A 129 15.54 -2.24 -0.76
C LEU A 129 14.47 -1.43 -0.04
N GLU A 130 14.03 -0.34 -0.63
CA GLU A 130 12.94 0.47 -0.11
C GLU A 130 11.61 0.11 -0.77
N ASP A 131 10.59 -0.25 0.01
CA ASP A 131 9.22 -0.37 -0.47
C ASP A 131 8.49 0.97 -0.28
N ARG A 132 8.18 1.62 -1.39
CA ARG A 132 7.44 2.89 -1.44
C ARG A 132 5.96 2.72 -1.76
N THR A 133 5.41 1.55 -1.62
CA THR A 133 3.98 1.31 -1.90
C THR A 133 3.06 2.25 -1.13
N HIS A 134 3.44 2.66 0.09
CA HIS A 134 2.65 3.60 0.89
C HIS A 134 3.09 5.06 0.74
N ASP A 135 4.18 5.34 0.01
CA ASP A 135 4.68 6.69 -0.23
C ASP A 135 5.48 6.76 -1.53
N ILE A 136 4.77 6.70 -2.66
CA ILE A 136 5.39 6.77 -4.00
C ILE A 136 5.98 8.15 -4.31
N TRP A 137 5.72 9.15 -3.45
CA TRP A 137 6.11 10.55 -3.62
C TRP A 137 7.48 10.88 -3.00
N ALA A 138 8.05 9.98 -2.21
CA ALA A 138 9.24 10.23 -1.40
C ALA A 138 10.42 10.78 -2.20
N GLU A 139 10.60 10.37 -3.45
CA GLU A 139 11.70 10.89 -4.30
C GLU A 139 11.62 12.39 -4.59
N ARG A 140 10.42 12.97 -4.61
CA ARG A 140 10.25 14.40 -4.90
C ARG A 140 10.67 15.31 -3.75
N PHE A 141 10.73 14.74 -2.53
CA PHE A 141 10.90 15.50 -1.29
C PHE A 141 12.12 15.05 -0.48
N ASP A 142 12.85 14.04 -0.96
CA ASP A 142 13.89 13.40 -0.20
C ASP A 142 15.26 13.48 -0.87
N SER A 143 16.17 14.24 -0.27
CA SER A 143 17.59 14.34 -0.67
C SER A 143 18.50 13.42 0.14
N GLY A 144 17.92 12.50 0.95
CA GLY A 144 18.62 11.68 1.90
C GLY A 144 19.26 10.41 1.32
N PHE A 145 19.37 9.37 2.15
CA PHE A 145 19.97 8.08 1.79
C PHE A 145 19.36 7.48 0.53
N ARG A 146 20.21 7.12 -0.46
CA ARG A 146 19.78 6.48 -1.71
C ARG A 146 19.87 4.95 -1.57
N PRO A 147 18.74 4.21 -1.59
CA PRO A 147 18.75 2.76 -1.58
C PRO A 147 19.24 2.18 -2.92
N ASP A 148 19.73 0.93 -2.89
CA ASP A 148 20.18 0.19 -4.09
C ASP A 148 19.00 -0.23 -4.98
N ALA A 149 17.82 -0.36 -4.37
CA ALA A 149 16.59 -0.61 -5.10
C ALA A 149 15.37 0.03 -4.42
N VAL A 150 14.40 0.43 -5.24
CA VAL A 150 13.09 0.92 -4.81
C VAL A 150 12.02 0.13 -5.54
N ALA A 151 11.04 -0.40 -4.79
CA ALA A 151 9.88 -1.07 -5.36
C ALA A 151 8.59 -0.40 -4.89
N ALA A 152 7.53 -0.44 -5.72
CA ALA A 152 6.22 0.05 -5.31
C ALA A 152 5.07 -0.61 -6.08
N SER A 153 3.86 -0.52 -5.51
CA SER A 153 2.60 -0.88 -6.16
C SER A 153 1.75 0.35 -6.42
N LEU A 154 1.57 0.70 -7.69
CA LEU A 154 0.82 1.88 -8.14
C LEU A 154 -0.69 1.68 -8.10
N ARG A 155 -1.16 0.43 -8.12
CA ARG A 155 -2.60 0.09 -8.06
C ARG A 155 -3.30 0.58 -6.79
N LYS A 156 -2.56 0.90 -5.75
CA LYS A 156 -3.10 1.50 -4.52
C LYS A 156 -3.34 3.01 -4.66
N TRP A 157 -2.82 3.62 -5.72
CA TRP A 157 -2.85 5.07 -5.93
C TRP A 157 -3.78 5.50 -7.05
N ALA A 158 -3.95 4.67 -8.06
CA ALA A 158 -4.82 4.94 -9.19
C ALA A 158 -5.57 3.68 -9.62
N ALA A 159 -6.68 3.85 -10.33
CA ALA A 159 -7.47 2.75 -10.89
C ALA A 159 -6.74 2.15 -12.09
N LEU A 160 -5.84 1.21 -11.82
CA LEU A 160 -4.98 0.54 -12.78
C LEU A 160 -5.17 -0.97 -12.68
N PRO A 161 -5.38 -1.68 -13.79
CA PRO A 161 -5.39 -3.15 -13.80
C PRO A 161 -4.04 -3.74 -13.40
N GLU A 162 -2.94 -3.15 -13.89
CA GLU A 162 -1.56 -3.50 -13.56
C GLU A 162 -0.83 -2.28 -12.98
N GLY A 163 0.25 -2.50 -12.21
CA GLY A 163 0.98 -1.37 -11.63
C GLY A 163 1.99 -1.78 -10.57
N GLY A 164 3.07 -2.40 -10.98
CA GLY A 164 4.28 -2.59 -10.19
C GLY A 164 5.44 -1.81 -10.78
N MET A 165 6.35 -1.30 -9.97
CA MET A 165 7.56 -0.65 -10.46
C MET A 165 8.77 -1.00 -9.61
N LEU A 166 9.93 -1.06 -10.26
CA LEU A 166 11.24 -1.31 -9.67
C LEU A 166 12.24 -0.34 -10.26
N ARG A 167 12.99 0.37 -9.42
CA ARG A 167 14.22 1.06 -9.77
C ARG A 167 15.40 0.36 -9.11
N THR A 168 16.42 0.05 -9.85
CA THR A 168 17.65 -0.53 -9.28
C THR A 168 18.82 -0.38 -10.25
N ASP A 169 20.00 -0.21 -9.71
CA ASP A 169 21.26 -0.17 -10.47
C ASP A 169 21.82 -1.59 -10.73
N LEU A 170 21.16 -2.67 -10.25
CA LEU A 170 21.56 -4.08 -10.45
C LEU A 170 21.30 -4.59 -11.89
N GLY A 171 20.66 -3.80 -12.73
CA GLY A 171 20.32 -4.14 -14.11
C GLY A 171 18.82 -4.33 -14.34
N THR A 172 18.47 -4.87 -15.51
CA THR A 172 17.09 -5.11 -15.93
C THR A 172 16.82 -6.60 -16.03
N TYR A 173 15.75 -7.07 -15.38
CA TYR A 173 15.32 -8.44 -15.54
C TYR A 173 14.50 -8.60 -16.84
N PRO A 174 14.86 -9.55 -17.74
CA PRO A 174 14.16 -9.78 -19.00
C PRO A 174 12.83 -10.53 -18.76
N ALA A 175 11.81 -9.80 -18.30
CA ALA A 175 10.50 -10.37 -18.00
C ALA A 175 9.62 -10.45 -19.26
N GLU A 176 8.88 -11.55 -19.37
CA GLU A 176 7.84 -11.73 -20.38
C GLU A 176 6.57 -10.94 -20.02
N THR A 177 5.72 -10.69 -21.00
CA THR A 177 4.39 -10.09 -20.82
C THR A 177 3.32 -11.19 -20.79
N ASP A 178 2.37 -11.07 -19.87
CA ASP A 178 1.19 -11.95 -19.77
C ASP A 178 -0.02 -11.11 -19.37
N THR A 179 -0.97 -10.96 -20.27
CA THR A 179 -2.11 -10.05 -20.11
C THR A 179 -3.25 -10.61 -19.25
N ARG A 180 -3.29 -11.93 -19.00
CA ARG A 180 -4.43 -12.61 -18.34
C ARG A 180 -4.82 -11.95 -17.02
N TYR A 181 -3.83 -11.58 -16.22
CA TYR A 181 -4.07 -10.90 -14.96
C TYR A 181 -4.68 -9.51 -15.15
N GLY A 182 -4.08 -8.71 -16.03
CA GLY A 182 -4.54 -7.35 -16.35
C GLY A 182 -5.94 -7.35 -16.95
N ASP A 183 -6.24 -8.30 -17.84
CA ASP A 183 -7.54 -8.44 -18.49
C ASP A 183 -8.61 -8.81 -17.47
N LEU A 184 -8.38 -9.81 -16.60
CA LEU A 184 -9.32 -10.16 -15.52
C LEU A 184 -9.61 -8.98 -14.60
N ARG A 185 -8.57 -8.21 -14.24
CA ARG A 185 -8.77 -7.05 -13.38
C ARG A 185 -9.53 -5.93 -14.09
N ARG A 186 -9.23 -5.67 -15.36
CA ARG A 186 -9.95 -4.67 -16.17
C ARG A 186 -11.43 -5.01 -16.24
N GLU A 187 -11.76 -6.26 -16.56
CA GLU A 187 -13.15 -6.72 -16.59
C GLU A 187 -13.83 -6.59 -15.23
N ALA A 188 -13.17 -7.01 -14.15
CA ALA A 188 -13.70 -6.85 -12.79
C ALA A 188 -13.95 -5.37 -12.44
N MET A 189 -13.06 -4.46 -12.87
CA MET A 189 -13.20 -3.02 -12.66
C MET A 189 -14.40 -2.46 -13.43
N GLU A 190 -14.61 -2.89 -14.68
CA GLU A 190 -15.74 -2.48 -15.52
C GLU A 190 -17.07 -2.97 -14.93
N GLU A 191 -17.14 -4.24 -14.52
CA GLU A 191 -18.33 -4.81 -13.86
C GLU A 191 -18.64 -4.13 -12.54
N LYS A 192 -17.62 -3.85 -11.73
CA LYS A 192 -17.79 -3.10 -10.47
C LYS A 192 -18.33 -1.69 -10.71
N SER A 193 -17.82 -1.00 -11.73
CA SER A 193 -18.32 0.34 -12.11
C SER A 193 -19.81 0.24 -12.54
N CYS A 194 -20.15 -0.74 -13.38
CA CYS A 194 -21.52 -0.95 -13.84
C CYS A 194 -22.47 -1.30 -12.68
N TYR A 195 -22.03 -2.13 -11.72
CA TYR A 195 -22.81 -2.40 -10.50
C TYR A 195 -23.12 -1.10 -9.73
N LEU A 196 -22.13 -0.21 -9.58
CA LEU A 196 -22.34 1.03 -8.82
C LEU A 196 -23.26 2.03 -9.52
N GLU A 197 -23.41 1.91 -10.84
CA GLU A 197 -24.37 2.70 -11.63
C GLU A 197 -25.78 2.10 -11.60
N THR A 198 -25.88 0.78 -11.70
CA THR A 198 -27.14 0.05 -11.91
C THR A 198 -27.73 -0.55 -10.65
N GLY A 199 -26.91 -0.90 -9.66
CA GLY A 199 -27.30 -1.67 -8.48
C GLY A 199 -27.47 -3.17 -8.74
N ASP A 200 -27.05 -3.70 -9.92
CA ASP A 200 -27.14 -5.13 -10.22
C ASP A 200 -26.10 -5.93 -9.44
N GLU A 201 -26.52 -6.58 -8.36
CA GLU A 201 -25.65 -7.38 -7.48
C GLU A 201 -24.94 -8.55 -8.16
N ARG A 202 -25.43 -9.02 -9.33
CA ARG A 202 -24.74 -10.07 -10.11
C ARG A 202 -23.40 -9.58 -10.60
N LEU A 203 -23.35 -8.34 -11.12
CA LEU A 203 -22.10 -7.71 -11.56
C LEU A 203 -21.09 -7.56 -10.42
N ASN A 204 -21.56 -7.29 -9.20
CA ASN A 204 -20.70 -7.21 -8.02
C ASN A 204 -20.11 -8.57 -7.63
N LEU A 205 -20.89 -9.64 -7.77
CA LEU A 205 -20.40 -11.01 -7.53
C LEU A 205 -19.37 -11.43 -8.58
N ASP A 206 -19.67 -11.20 -9.86
CA ASP A 206 -18.78 -11.53 -10.98
C ASP A 206 -17.44 -10.77 -10.88
N ALA A 207 -17.50 -9.48 -10.53
CA ALA A 207 -16.30 -8.68 -10.28
C ALA A 207 -15.44 -9.26 -9.15
N ARG A 208 -16.06 -9.67 -8.03
CA ARG A 208 -15.34 -10.28 -6.90
C ARG A 208 -14.68 -11.60 -7.29
N GLU A 209 -15.34 -12.43 -8.06
CA GLU A 209 -14.79 -13.69 -8.56
C GLU A 209 -13.56 -13.45 -9.43
N LYS A 210 -13.64 -12.49 -10.37
CA LYS A 210 -12.52 -12.13 -11.23
C LYS A 210 -11.35 -11.54 -10.45
N TYR A 211 -11.58 -10.66 -9.45
CA TYR A 211 -10.54 -10.18 -8.56
C TYR A 211 -9.86 -11.32 -7.80
N SER A 212 -10.63 -12.26 -7.26
CA SER A 212 -10.09 -13.43 -6.58
C SER A 212 -9.22 -14.28 -7.50
N HIS A 213 -9.70 -14.53 -8.73
CA HIS A 213 -8.94 -15.28 -9.74
C HIS A 213 -7.65 -14.56 -10.12
N ALA A 214 -7.69 -13.24 -10.34
CA ALA A 214 -6.50 -12.45 -10.61
C ALA A 214 -5.47 -12.54 -9.46
N GLU A 215 -5.91 -12.47 -8.20
CA GLU A 215 -5.01 -12.64 -7.05
C GLU A 215 -4.37 -14.04 -7.00
N GLN A 216 -5.13 -15.10 -7.37
CA GLN A 216 -4.57 -16.46 -7.46
C GLN A 216 -3.46 -16.53 -8.51
N LEU A 217 -3.60 -15.88 -9.68
CA LEU A 217 -2.55 -15.82 -10.69
C LEU A 217 -1.26 -15.19 -10.16
N LEU A 218 -1.36 -14.17 -9.30
CA LEU A 218 -0.19 -13.57 -8.65
C LEU A 218 0.46 -14.51 -7.64
N ASN A 219 -0.33 -15.28 -6.90
CA ASN A 219 0.15 -16.18 -5.85
C ASN A 219 0.91 -17.37 -6.43
N ILE A 220 0.43 -17.95 -7.53
CA ILE A 220 1.08 -19.11 -8.18
C ILE A 220 2.25 -18.72 -9.08
N SER A 221 2.36 -17.46 -9.49
CA SER A 221 3.45 -17.01 -10.37
C SER A 221 4.79 -17.06 -9.63
N ALA A 222 5.75 -17.77 -10.20
CA ALA A 222 7.13 -17.81 -9.68
C ALA A 222 8.09 -16.89 -10.46
N LYS A 223 7.66 -16.38 -11.62
CA LYS A 223 8.44 -15.48 -12.47
C LYS A 223 7.88 -14.07 -12.43
N PRO A 224 8.73 -13.03 -12.49
CA PRO A 224 8.25 -11.67 -12.68
C PRO A 224 7.64 -11.52 -14.07
N ILE A 225 6.55 -10.79 -14.17
CA ILE A 225 5.84 -10.47 -15.41
C ILE A 225 5.89 -8.97 -15.64
N ARG A 226 6.27 -8.55 -16.84
CA ARG A 226 6.31 -7.15 -17.27
C ARG A 226 4.88 -6.60 -17.40
N MET A 227 4.72 -5.32 -17.15
CA MET A 227 3.46 -4.61 -17.40
C MET A 227 3.15 -4.63 -18.91
N ALA A 228 1.88 -4.84 -19.25
CA ALA A 228 1.43 -4.78 -20.63
C ALA A 228 1.41 -3.33 -21.13
N SER A 229 1.79 -3.11 -22.38
CA SER A 229 1.98 -1.79 -22.99
C SER A 229 0.75 -0.88 -22.91
N GLN A 230 -0.45 -1.44 -22.99
CA GLN A 230 -1.71 -0.70 -22.85
C GLN A 230 -1.84 -0.07 -21.44
N TYR A 231 -1.37 -0.74 -20.40
CA TYR A 231 -1.41 -0.24 -19.02
C TYR A 231 -0.23 0.70 -18.72
N GLU A 232 0.91 0.52 -19.38
CA GLU A 232 2.00 1.51 -19.38
C GLU A 232 1.51 2.84 -19.96
N THR A 233 0.79 2.81 -21.06
CA THR A 233 0.21 4.01 -21.69
C THR A 233 -0.78 4.72 -20.77
N LEU A 234 -1.68 3.94 -20.13
CA LEU A 234 -2.62 4.48 -19.17
C LEU A 234 -1.90 5.13 -17.98
N LEU A 235 -0.90 4.45 -17.42
CA LEU A 235 -0.11 4.93 -16.30
C LEU A 235 0.65 6.23 -16.63
N CYS A 236 1.30 6.29 -17.79
CA CYS A 236 2.06 7.48 -18.23
C CYS A 236 1.18 8.71 -18.48
N GLY A 237 -0.13 8.51 -18.69
CA GLY A 237 -1.10 9.60 -18.86
C GLY A 237 -1.63 10.19 -17.55
N LEU A 238 -1.27 9.65 -16.38
CA LEU A 238 -1.81 10.09 -15.10
C LEU A 238 -1.05 11.27 -14.50
N ASP A 239 -1.81 12.26 -14.01
CA ASP A 239 -1.31 13.33 -13.15
C ASP A 239 -1.33 12.91 -11.68
N PHE A 240 -0.27 12.28 -11.26
CA PHE A 240 -0.14 11.86 -9.88
C PHE A 240 -0.02 13.03 -8.89
N THR A 241 0.41 14.22 -9.32
CA THR A 241 0.43 15.39 -8.44
C THR A 241 -0.98 15.81 -8.07
N ALA A 242 -1.88 15.89 -9.05
CA ALA A 242 -3.28 16.18 -8.81
C ALA A 242 -3.98 15.09 -7.98
N ILE A 243 -3.61 13.81 -8.18
CA ILE A 243 -4.07 12.69 -7.34
C ILE A 243 -3.65 12.92 -5.87
N LEU A 244 -2.39 13.25 -5.63
CA LEU A 244 -1.87 13.50 -4.28
C LEU A 244 -2.57 14.69 -3.61
N GLU A 245 -2.78 15.78 -4.35
CA GLU A 245 -3.45 16.98 -3.84
C GLU A 245 -4.90 16.67 -3.43
N ALA A 246 -5.63 15.90 -4.25
CA ALA A 246 -6.98 15.48 -3.93
C ALA A 246 -7.03 14.63 -2.65
N ARG A 247 -6.12 13.64 -2.53
CA ARG A 247 -6.02 12.79 -1.35
C ARG A 247 -5.65 13.56 -0.08
N ARG A 248 -4.70 14.49 -0.16
CA ARG A 248 -4.29 15.34 0.97
C ARG A 248 -5.40 16.29 1.41
N ARG A 249 -6.21 16.81 0.48
CA ARG A 249 -7.39 17.62 0.80
C ARG A 249 -8.41 16.79 1.58
N ASN A 250 -8.72 15.59 1.11
CA ASN A 250 -9.64 14.67 1.78
C ASN A 250 -9.11 14.25 3.17
N LEU A 251 -7.82 13.97 3.27
CA LEU A 251 -7.16 13.61 4.52
C LEU A 251 -7.30 14.73 5.58
N ARG A 252 -7.03 15.98 5.19
CA ARG A 252 -7.20 17.13 6.10
C ARG A 252 -8.64 17.23 6.60
N ARG A 253 -9.62 17.07 5.69
CA ARG A 253 -11.03 17.13 6.04
C ARG A 253 -11.43 16.05 7.06
N LEU A 254 -10.92 14.83 6.90
CA LEU A 254 -11.16 13.75 7.86
C LEU A 254 -10.58 14.07 9.25
N ILE A 255 -9.35 14.58 9.30
CA ILE A 255 -8.70 14.94 10.58
C ILE A 255 -9.48 16.06 11.28
N GLU A 256 -9.93 17.09 10.56
CA GLU A 256 -10.78 18.15 11.12
C GLU A 256 -12.06 17.58 11.74
N LYS A 257 -12.75 16.71 11.01
CA LYS A 257 -14.00 16.11 11.47
C LYS A 257 -13.83 15.17 12.67
N LEU A 258 -12.72 14.45 12.72
CA LEU A 258 -12.41 13.51 13.80
C LEU A 258 -11.71 14.18 15.01
N ALA A 259 -11.39 15.47 14.93
CA ALA A 259 -10.67 16.18 15.99
C ALA A 259 -11.24 15.98 17.39
N PRO A 260 -12.58 16.05 17.62
CA PRO A 260 -13.14 15.82 18.95
C PRO A 260 -12.83 14.42 19.52
N LEU A 261 -12.87 13.38 18.66
CA LEU A 261 -12.56 12.00 19.09
C LEU A 261 -11.06 11.78 19.30
N ILE A 262 -10.23 12.56 18.60
CA ILE A 262 -8.77 12.55 18.80
C ILE A 262 -8.43 13.23 20.14
N GLU A 263 -9.04 14.37 20.43
CA GLU A 263 -8.88 15.10 21.70
C GLU A 263 -9.36 14.30 22.91
N ASP A 264 -10.48 13.55 22.75
CA ASP A 264 -11.03 12.66 23.77
C ASP A 264 -10.24 11.35 23.93
N GLY A 265 -9.22 11.09 23.08
CA GLY A 265 -8.41 9.87 23.11
C GLY A 265 -9.15 8.61 22.64
N ILE A 266 -10.29 8.74 21.98
CA ILE A 266 -11.06 7.62 21.39
C ILE A 266 -10.41 7.17 20.08
N VAL A 267 -9.82 8.10 19.33
CA VAL A 267 -9.11 7.87 18.08
C VAL A 267 -7.65 8.32 18.24
N HIS A 268 -6.72 7.42 17.96
CA HIS A 268 -5.31 7.75 17.94
C HIS A 268 -4.79 7.75 16.50
N LEU A 269 -4.20 8.85 16.06
CA LEU A 269 -3.56 8.93 14.75
C LEU A 269 -2.21 8.20 14.78
N MET A 270 -1.96 7.32 13.83
CA MET A 270 -0.64 6.72 13.63
C MET A 270 0.31 7.72 12.98
N THR A 271 -0.21 8.57 12.11
CA THR A 271 0.53 9.67 11.49
C THR A 271 -0.46 10.78 11.11
N GLY A 272 -0.09 12.01 11.40
CA GLY A 272 -0.87 13.19 11.03
C GLY A 272 -0.38 13.81 9.72
N THR A 273 -0.92 14.96 9.35
CA THR A 273 -0.35 15.83 8.33
C THR A 273 0.77 16.68 8.96
N PRO A 274 1.85 17.00 8.23
CA PRO A 274 2.13 16.73 6.80
C PRO A 274 2.80 15.37 6.50
N GLU A 275 3.10 14.56 7.50
CA GLU A 275 3.88 13.32 7.37
C GLU A 275 3.12 12.23 6.60
N ASN A 276 1.77 12.28 6.63
CA ASN A 276 0.95 11.29 5.94
C ASN A 276 1.04 11.42 4.41
N SER A 277 1.32 10.31 3.75
CA SER A 277 1.43 10.24 2.29
C SER A 277 0.11 10.48 1.54
N GLY A 278 -1.04 10.34 2.21
CA GLY A 278 -2.37 10.40 1.60
C GLY A 278 -2.88 9.07 1.03
N LEU A 279 -2.24 7.94 1.35
CA LEU A 279 -2.77 6.63 0.95
C LEU A 279 -4.08 6.32 1.67
N TYR A 280 -4.09 6.44 2.98
CA TYR A 280 -5.22 6.35 3.92
C TYR A 280 -4.97 7.27 5.10
N LEU A 281 -5.99 7.52 5.93
CA LEU A 281 -5.80 7.98 7.30
C LEU A 281 -5.76 6.75 8.22
N PRO A 282 -4.58 6.29 8.66
CA PRO A 282 -4.47 5.17 9.59
C PRO A 282 -4.76 5.67 11.01
N ILE A 283 -5.78 5.09 11.63
CA ILE A 283 -6.15 5.35 13.02
C ILE A 283 -6.06 4.07 13.84
N LEU A 284 -5.76 4.20 15.13
CA LEU A 284 -5.88 3.12 16.11
C LEU A 284 -7.11 3.37 16.97
N ILE A 285 -7.93 2.36 17.11
CA ILE A 285 -9.17 2.40 17.87
C ILE A 285 -9.37 1.07 18.61
N ASP A 286 -9.99 1.15 19.78
CA ASP A 286 -10.46 -0.03 20.47
C ASP A 286 -11.64 -0.65 19.72
N ASN A 287 -11.84 -1.97 19.91
CA ASN A 287 -12.96 -2.69 19.26
C ASN A 287 -13.02 -2.54 17.72
N ARG A 288 -11.86 -2.35 17.07
CA ARG A 288 -11.72 -2.12 15.62
C ARG A 288 -12.59 -3.07 14.79
N ASP A 289 -12.61 -4.37 15.10
CA ASP A 289 -13.38 -5.37 14.36
C ASP A 289 -14.89 -5.13 14.43
N SER A 290 -15.39 -4.66 15.58
CA SER A 290 -16.80 -4.30 15.71
C SER A 290 -17.14 -3.07 14.89
N VAL A 291 -16.29 -2.05 14.98
CA VAL A 291 -16.44 -0.81 14.19
C VAL A 291 -16.40 -1.12 12.68
N GLN A 292 -15.46 -1.96 12.25
CA GLN A 292 -15.35 -2.34 10.85
C GLN A 292 -16.59 -3.12 10.35
N ARG A 293 -17.11 -4.06 11.14
CA ARG A 293 -18.36 -4.77 10.80
C ARG A 293 -19.53 -3.82 10.61
N GLU A 294 -19.65 -2.81 11.50
CA GLU A 294 -20.73 -1.83 11.39
C GLU A 294 -20.55 -0.90 10.18
N LEU A 295 -19.32 -0.46 9.88
CA LEU A 295 -19.01 0.27 8.66
C LEU A 295 -19.40 -0.56 7.40
N ILE A 296 -19.09 -1.85 7.36
CA ILE A 296 -19.45 -2.75 6.26
C ILE A 296 -20.98 -2.84 6.11
N ARG A 297 -21.75 -2.92 7.21
CA ARG A 297 -23.21 -2.88 7.14
C ARG A 297 -23.76 -1.60 6.53
N ARG A 298 -23.06 -0.49 6.76
CA ARG A 298 -23.35 0.82 6.14
C ARG A 298 -22.78 0.98 4.73
N ARG A 299 -22.20 -0.09 4.16
CA ARG A 299 -21.50 -0.11 2.86
C ARG A 299 -20.30 0.86 2.79
N LEU A 300 -19.59 1.00 3.90
CA LEU A 300 -18.35 1.76 4.04
C LEU A 300 -17.19 0.77 4.24
N TYR A 301 -16.46 0.50 3.18
CA TYR A 301 -15.42 -0.54 3.15
C TYR A 301 -14.05 0.03 3.47
N CYS A 302 -13.86 0.51 4.71
CA CYS A 302 -12.55 0.90 5.21
C CYS A 302 -11.74 -0.36 5.55
N PRO A 303 -10.54 -0.55 4.97
CA PRO A 303 -9.69 -1.67 5.33
C PRO A 303 -9.36 -1.62 6.84
N ALA A 304 -9.32 -2.78 7.47
CA ALA A 304 -8.67 -2.99 8.77
C ALA A 304 -7.17 -2.64 8.68
N ALA A 305 -6.32 -3.31 9.44
CA ALA A 305 -4.91 -3.32 9.06
C ALA A 305 -4.82 -3.59 7.56
N ILE A 306 -3.96 -2.86 6.84
CA ILE A 306 -3.84 -2.98 5.38
C ILE A 306 -3.56 -4.43 4.97
N TRP A 307 -3.05 -5.21 5.90
CA TRP A 307 -2.80 -6.64 5.78
C TRP A 307 -2.79 -7.34 7.14
N PRO A 308 -3.20 -8.60 7.22
CA PRO A 308 -2.96 -9.41 8.39
C PRO A 308 -1.45 -9.72 8.52
N GLU A 309 -0.98 -9.86 9.76
CA GLU A 309 0.39 -10.27 10.05
C GLU A 309 0.69 -11.62 9.35
N PRO A 310 1.81 -11.73 8.58
CA PRO A 310 2.17 -13.01 8.00
C PRO A 310 2.48 -14.03 9.10
N PRO A 311 2.08 -15.31 8.93
CA PRO A 311 2.35 -16.33 9.94
C PRO A 311 3.81 -16.43 10.38
N GLU A 312 4.74 -16.18 9.47
CA GLU A 312 6.18 -16.21 9.72
C GLU A 312 6.67 -15.04 10.60
N ALA A 313 5.95 -13.93 10.66
CA ALA A 313 6.26 -12.78 11.50
C ALA A 313 5.56 -12.82 12.86
N SER A 314 4.63 -13.77 13.05
CA SER A 314 3.86 -13.89 14.28
C SER A 314 4.75 -14.02 15.51
N GLY A 315 4.47 -13.20 16.53
CA GLY A 315 5.24 -13.17 17.77
C GLY A 315 6.61 -12.49 17.70
N VAL A 316 7.04 -12.00 16.52
CA VAL A 316 8.32 -11.28 16.40
C VAL A 316 8.26 -9.88 17.00
N CYS A 317 7.12 -9.18 16.84
CA CYS A 317 6.99 -7.79 17.22
C CYS A 317 5.59 -7.52 17.83
N SER A 318 5.55 -7.20 19.12
CA SER A 318 4.30 -6.85 19.81
C SER A 318 3.62 -5.60 19.25
N VAL A 319 4.42 -4.64 18.77
CA VAL A 319 3.88 -3.44 18.11
C VAL A 319 3.18 -3.80 16.80
N SER A 320 3.77 -4.68 15.98
CA SER A 320 3.12 -5.14 14.73
C SER A 320 1.80 -5.83 15.02
N HIS A 321 1.77 -6.69 16.05
CA HIS A 321 0.56 -7.36 16.49
C HIS A 321 -0.51 -6.35 16.94
N TYR A 322 -0.15 -5.42 17.83
CA TYR A 322 -1.05 -4.38 18.31
C TYR A 322 -1.64 -3.54 17.16
N VAL A 323 -0.78 -3.09 16.24
CA VAL A 323 -1.22 -2.32 15.06
C VAL A 323 -2.18 -3.14 14.21
N THR A 324 -1.90 -4.43 13.99
CA THR A 324 -2.77 -5.30 13.20
C THR A 324 -4.16 -5.47 13.83
N GLU A 325 -4.26 -5.47 15.15
CA GLU A 325 -5.53 -5.63 15.87
C GLU A 325 -6.33 -4.32 15.98
N HIS A 326 -5.67 -3.17 16.07
CA HIS A 326 -6.32 -1.89 16.40
C HIS A 326 -6.44 -0.93 15.21
N MET A 327 -5.67 -1.13 14.14
CA MET A 327 -5.67 -0.21 13.00
C MET A 327 -6.93 -0.31 12.16
N LEU A 328 -7.50 0.86 11.84
CA LEU A 328 -8.48 1.06 10.77
C LEU A 328 -7.92 2.09 9.78
N SER A 329 -7.95 1.76 8.49
CA SER A 329 -7.46 2.63 7.42
C SER A 329 -8.64 3.39 6.80
N VAL A 330 -8.84 4.64 7.23
CA VAL A 330 -9.95 5.46 6.74
C VAL A 330 -9.65 5.98 5.34
N LEU A 331 -10.61 5.83 4.44
CA LEU A 331 -10.48 6.19 3.03
C LEU A 331 -10.33 7.70 2.85
N CYS A 332 -9.36 8.13 2.03
CA CYS A 332 -9.19 9.51 1.64
C CYS A 332 -8.85 9.67 0.15
N ASP A 333 -9.12 8.63 -0.67
CA ASP A 333 -8.66 8.58 -2.04
C ASP A 333 -9.39 9.59 -2.97
N GLN A 334 -8.82 9.80 -4.14
CA GLN A 334 -9.24 10.83 -5.10
C GLN A 334 -10.62 10.62 -5.74
N ARG A 335 -11.28 9.48 -5.51
CA ARG A 335 -12.67 9.22 -5.96
C ARG A 335 -13.70 10.03 -5.18
N TYR A 336 -13.28 10.62 -4.07
CA TYR A 336 -14.14 11.28 -3.08
C TYR A 336 -13.81 12.77 -2.96
N ASN A 337 -14.81 13.54 -2.50
CA ASN A 337 -14.70 14.95 -2.20
C ASN A 337 -14.96 15.22 -0.71
N GLU A 338 -14.94 16.49 -0.29
CA GLU A 338 -15.13 16.89 1.11
C GLU A 338 -16.48 16.44 1.69
N THR A 339 -17.58 16.52 0.90
CA THR A 339 -18.89 16.03 1.33
C THR A 339 -18.90 14.52 1.57
N ASP A 340 -18.18 13.76 0.75
CA ASP A 340 -17.99 12.32 0.94
C ASP A 340 -17.19 12.06 2.23
N MET A 341 -16.18 12.89 2.52
CA MET A 341 -15.38 12.77 3.75
C MET A 341 -16.22 13.10 4.99
N ASP A 342 -17.06 14.13 4.93
CA ASP A 342 -18.01 14.44 6.00
C ASP A 342 -18.93 13.27 6.28
N TYR A 343 -19.51 12.68 5.23
CA TYR A 343 -20.38 11.51 5.38
C TYR A 343 -19.66 10.31 6.01
N LEU A 344 -18.44 10.02 5.57
CA LEU A 344 -17.62 8.92 6.11
C LEU A 344 -17.28 9.18 7.59
N ALA A 345 -16.83 10.39 7.92
CA ALA A 345 -16.48 10.77 9.28
C ALA A 345 -17.69 10.75 10.21
N ASP A 346 -18.85 11.29 9.80
CA ASP A 346 -20.07 11.30 10.61
C ASP A 346 -20.55 9.89 10.95
N ASN A 347 -20.48 8.95 10.00
CA ASN A 347 -20.77 7.54 10.27
C ASN A 347 -19.79 6.90 11.25
N LEU A 348 -18.49 7.17 11.09
CA LEU A 348 -17.47 6.65 12.02
C LEU A 348 -17.65 7.23 13.44
N ILE A 349 -17.93 8.52 13.56
CA ILE A 349 -18.22 9.19 14.85
C ILE A 349 -19.44 8.57 15.51
N ASP A 350 -20.52 8.36 14.77
CA ASP A 350 -21.74 7.74 15.28
C ASP A 350 -21.48 6.33 15.83
N ILE A 351 -20.77 5.50 15.07
CA ILE A 351 -20.41 4.13 15.49
C ILE A 351 -19.54 4.15 16.75
N LEU A 352 -18.52 5.01 16.80
CA LEU A 352 -17.60 5.08 17.93
C LEU A 352 -18.30 5.60 19.22
N LYS A 353 -19.24 6.55 19.09
CA LYS A 353 -20.01 7.06 20.23
C LYS A 353 -21.07 6.09 20.75
N THR A 354 -21.62 5.25 19.88
CA THR A 354 -22.64 4.24 20.27
C THR A 354 -22.02 2.93 20.74
N GLY A 355 -20.68 2.82 20.77
CA GLY A 355 -19.96 1.62 21.22
C GLY A 355 -20.07 0.44 20.26
N GLY A 356 -20.49 0.67 19.00
CA GLY A 356 -20.64 -0.39 17.99
C GLY A 356 -21.74 -1.41 18.33
N ASN A 357 -22.59 -1.14 19.32
CA ASN A 357 -23.76 -1.98 19.58
C ASN A 357 -24.85 -1.64 18.55
N PRO A 358 -25.40 -2.64 17.87
CA PRO A 358 -26.58 -2.41 17.02
C PRO A 358 -27.74 -1.96 17.89
N ALA A 359 -28.37 -0.82 17.51
CA ALA A 359 -29.65 -0.40 18.07
C ALA A 359 -30.76 -1.41 17.74
#